data_9211acd7e6401833e768f384da9aca56
#
_entry.id   9211acd7e6401833e768f384da9aca56
#
_cell.length_a   1.000
_cell.length_b   1.000
_cell.length_c   1.000
_cell.angle_alpha   90.00
_cell.angle_beta   90.00
_cell.angle_gamma   90.00
#
_symmetry.space_group_name_H-M   'P 1'
#
loop_
_entity.id
_entity.type
_entity.pdbx_description
1 polymer ?
#
loop_
_entity_poly.entity_id
_entity_poly.type
_entity_poly.pdbx_seq_one_letter_code
_entity_poly.pdbx_strand_id
1 'polypeptide(L)'
;MSLKERITDDMKAAMRSGEKERLGVIRMITSAIKQREVDERVVLDDTQVLGVLEKMIKQRKESLVMFQAGNRQDLVDKESAEITLLQGYMPTQLSDADIDALINDAIAATGAASIKDMGKVMGIIKSKAQGRADMAVVGAKIKARLSG
;
A
#
# COMPACT_ATOMS: atom_id res chain seq x y z
N MET A 1 10.15 -6.11 -16.55
CA MET A 1 9.71 -7.16 -15.59
C MET A 1 8.51 -6.67 -14.80
N SER A 2 7.45 -7.44 -14.75
CA SER A 2 6.27 -7.10 -13.94
C SER A 2 6.56 -7.29 -12.45
N LEU A 3 5.74 -6.67 -11.61
CA LEU A 3 5.86 -6.82 -10.16
C LEU A 3 5.62 -8.29 -9.74
N LYS A 4 4.68 -8.98 -10.37
CA LYS A 4 4.45 -10.41 -10.14
C LYS A 4 5.68 -11.25 -10.46
N GLU A 5 6.34 -10.97 -11.57
CA GLU A 5 7.56 -11.68 -11.97
C GLU A 5 8.68 -11.43 -10.98
N ARG A 6 8.86 -10.19 -10.53
CA ARG A 6 9.84 -9.82 -9.51
C ARG A 6 9.58 -10.58 -8.21
N ILE A 7 8.34 -10.64 -7.76
CA ILE A 7 7.95 -11.37 -6.55
C ILE A 7 8.24 -12.87 -6.70
N THR A 8 7.92 -13.44 -7.85
CA THR A 8 8.21 -14.85 -8.14
C THR A 8 9.71 -15.14 -8.14
N ASP A 9 10.51 -14.27 -8.75
CA ASP A 9 11.97 -14.41 -8.77
C ASP A 9 12.56 -14.30 -7.38
N ASP A 10 12.06 -13.37 -6.56
CA ASP A 10 12.48 -13.21 -5.17
C ASP A 10 12.13 -14.44 -4.32
N MET A 11 10.98 -15.07 -4.61
CA MET A 11 10.59 -16.32 -3.96
C MET A 11 11.62 -17.42 -4.24
N LYS A 12 11.99 -17.58 -5.49
CA LYS A 12 13.01 -18.57 -5.89
C LYS A 12 14.36 -18.27 -5.25
N ALA A 13 14.76 -17.00 -5.19
CA ALA A 13 15.99 -16.58 -4.56
C ALA A 13 15.99 -16.88 -3.05
N ALA A 14 14.88 -16.61 -2.36
CA ALA A 14 14.74 -16.91 -0.94
C ALA A 14 14.78 -18.43 -0.66
N MET A 15 14.20 -19.23 -1.55
CA MET A 15 14.29 -20.69 -1.46
C MET A 15 15.74 -21.16 -1.57
N ARG A 16 16.48 -20.63 -2.53
CA ARG A 16 17.90 -21.01 -2.74
C ARG A 16 18.80 -20.59 -1.61
N SER A 17 18.56 -19.42 -1.02
CA SER A 17 19.39 -18.88 0.07
C SER A 17 18.99 -19.37 1.46
N GLY A 18 17.84 -20.06 1.58
CA GLY A 18 17.37 -20.56 2.87
C GLY A 18 16.78 -19.49 3.79
N GLU A 19 16.38 -18.36 3.26
CA GLU A 19 15.77 -17.25 4.02
C GLU A 19 14.30 -17.56 4.33
N LYS A 20 14.04 -18.32 5.38
CA LYS A 20 12.71 -18.85 5.71
C LYS A 20 11.68 -17.78 5.98
N GLU A 21 12.02 -16.73 6.72
CA GLU A 21 11.08 -15.63 7.03
C GLU A 21 10.69 -14.88 5.77
N ARG A 22 11.65 -14.51 4.96
CA ARG A 22 11.42 -13.83 3.68
C ARG A 22 10.57 -14.69 2.75
N LEU A 23 10.89 -15.97 2.64
CA LEU A 23 10.13 -16.91 1.83
C LEU A 23 8.68 -17.02 2.29
N GLY A 24 8.44 -17.08 3.61
CA GLY A 24 7.11 -17.14 4.18
C GLY A 24 6.26 -15.92 3.82
N VAL A 25 6.83 -14.73 3.91
CA VAL A 25 6.14 -13.48 3.52
C VAL A 25 5.83 -13.46 2.04
N ILE A 26 6.81 -13.81 1.19
CA ILE A 26 6.63 -13.84 -0.27
C ILE A 26 5.53 -14.86 -0.66
N ARG A 27 5.50 -16.02 -0.03
CA ARG A 27 4.44 -17.01 -0.26
C ARG A 27 3.05 -16.50 0.12
N MET A 28 2.95 -15.69 1.17
CA MET A 28 1.68 -15.04 1.52
C MET A 28 1.24 -14.06 0.43
N ILE A 29 2.18 -13.33 -0.15
CA ILE A 29 1.89 -12.41 -1.27
C ILE A 29 1.38 -13.21 -2.48
N THR A 30 2.11 -14.24 -2.89
CA THR A 30 1.74 -15.03 -4.07
C THR A 30 0.41 -15.73 -3.88
N SER A 31 0.12 -16.22 -2.67
CA SER A 31 -1.17 -16.83 -2.34
C SER A 31 -2.32 -15.82 -2.42
N ALA A 32 -2.12 -14.61 -1.91
CA ALA A 32 -3.14 -13.56 -1.95
C ALA A 32 -3.43 -13.12 -3.40
N ILE A 33 -2.39 -13.00 -4.22
CA ILE A 33 -2.53 -12.67 -5.65
C ILE A 33 -3.31 -13.78 -6.35
N LYS A 34 -2.91 -15.03 -6.16
CA LYS A 34 -3.55 -16.17 -6.80
C LYS A 34 -5.00 -16.31 -6.40
N GLN A 35 -5.30 -16.13 -5.11
CA GLN A 35 -6.66 -16.21 -4.59
C GLN A 35 -7.56 -15.18 -5.28
N ARG A 36 -7.08 -13.95 -5.40
CA ARG A 36 -7.82 -12.89 -6.07
C ARG A 36 -8.00 -13.16 -7.56
N GLU A 37 -6.95 -13.66 -8.23
CA GLU A 37 -7.04 -14.03 -9.66
C GLU A 37 -8.07 -15.12 -9.90
N VAL A 38 -8.14 -16.12 -9.02
CA VAL A 38 -9.12 -17.20 -9.12
C VAL A 38 -10.54 -16.69 -8.83
N ASP A 39 -10.72 -15.91 -7.78
CA ASP A 39 -12.04 -15.40 -7.36
C ASP A 39 -12.64 -14.45 -8.39
N GLU A 40 -11.83 -13.56 -8.96
CA GLU A 40 -12.28 -12.55 -9.92
C GLU A 40 -12.12 -13.01 -11.38
N ARG A 41 -11.49 -14.15 -11.61
CA ARG A 41 -11.20 -14.70 -12.95
C ARG A 41 -10.45 -13.73 -13.85
N VAL A 42 -9.43 -13.10 -13.28
CA VAL A 42 -8.60 -12.10 -13.98
C VAL A 42 -7.12 -12.39 -13.72
N VAL A 43 -6.26 -11.77 -14.52
CA VAL A 43 -4.82 -11.72 -14.27
C VAL A 43 -4.52 -10.32 -13.74
N LEU A 44 -3.91 -10.25 -12.55
CA LEU A 44 -3.63 -8.96 -11.92
C LEU A 44 -2.46 -8.26 -12.61
N ASP A 45 -2.63 -6.98 -12.89
CA ASP A 45 -1.55 -6.08 -13.35
C ASP A 45 -0.79 -5.51 -12.14
N ASP A 46 0.26 -4.72 -12.40
CA ASP A 46 1.09 -4.14 -11.35
C ASP A 46 0.28 -3.26 -10.37
N THR A 47 -0.65 -2.47 -10.87
CA THR A 47 -1.51 -1.63 -10.03
C THR A 47 -2.36 -2.46 -9.07
N GLN A 48 -2.92 -3.55 -9.56
CA GLN A 48 -3.73 -4.46 -8.76
C GLN A 48 -2.87 -5.24 -7.74
N VAL A 49 -1.66 -5.63 -8.12
CA VAL A 49 -0.70 -6.27 -7.20
C VAL A 49 -0.31 -5.30 -6.09
N LEU A 50 -0.07 -4.03 -6.40
CA LEU A 50 0.19 -3.00 -5.39
C LEU A 50 -0.98 -2.87 -4.42
N GLY A 51 -2.22 -2.95 -4.91
CA GLY A 51 -3.41 -2.95 -4.06
C GLY A 51 -3.46 -4.13 -3.08
N VAL A 52 -3.04 -5.32 -3.51
CA VAL A 52 -2.91 -6.49 -2.64
C VAL A 52 -1.87 -6.24 -1.55
N LEU A 53 -0.70 -5.70 -1.92
CA LEU A 53 0.36 -5.38 -0.98
C LEU A 53 -0.07 -4.32 0.04
N GLU A 54 -0.74 -3.26 -0.41
CA GLU A 54 -1.28 -2.22 0.48
C GLU A 54 -2.21 -2.80 1.54
N LYS A 55 -3.12 -3.66 1.13
CA LYS A 55 -4.06 -4.32 2.03
C LYS A 55 -3.33 -5.19 3.06
N MET A 56 -2.33 -5.94 2.62
CA MET A 56 -1.52 -6.77 3.51
C MET A 56 -0.76 -5.93 4.54
N ILE A 57 -0.17 -4.82 4.11
CA ILE A 57 0.54 -3.89 5.00
C ILE A 57 -0.44 -3.30 6.03
N LYS A 58 -1.60 -2.85 5.58
CA LYS A 58 -2.62 -2.27 6.46
C LYS A 58 -3.07 -3.27 7.53
N GLN A 59 -3.34 -4.50 7.15
CA GLN A 59 -3.74 -5.56 8.09
C GLN A 59 -2.66 -5.82 9.14
N ARG A 60 -1.39 -5.82 8.73
CA ARG A 60 -0.27 -6.03 9.65
C ARG A 60 -0.06 -4.85 10.59
N LYS A 61 -0.25 -3.63 10.12
CA LYS A 61 -0.19 -2.44 10.97
C LYS A 61 -1.29 -2.45 12.05
N GLU A 62 -2.49 -2.89 11.69
CA GLU A 62 -3.58 -3.05 12.65
C GLU A 62 -3.24 -4.11 13.72
N SER A 63 -2.69 -5.25 13.29
CA SER A 63 -2.23 -6.30 14.20
C SER A 63 -1.10 -5.81 15.11
N LEU A 64 -0.18 -5.01 14.56
CA LEU A 64 0.94 -4.43 15.30
C LEU A 64 0.44 -3.61 16.49
N VAL A 65 -0.56 -2.76 16.27
CA VAL A 65 -1.16 -1.93 17.34
C VAL A 65 -1.74 -2.82 18.44
N MET A 66 -2.43 -3.88 18.05
CA MET A 66 -3.02 -4.83 19.01
C MET A 66 -1.93 -5.56 19.83
N PHE A 67 -0.85 -5.99 19.19
CA PHE A 67 0.24 -6.67 19.87
C PHE A 67 1.02 -5.74 20.79
N GLN A 68 1.17 -4.47 20.41
CA GLN A 68 1.77 -3.46 21.28
C GLN A 68 0.92 -3.23 22.52
N ALA A 69 -0.40 -3.13 22.37
CA ALA A 69 -1.33 -2.98 23.48
C ALA A 69 -1.32 -4.19 24.43
N GLY A 70 -1.08 -5.39 23.88
CA GLY A 70 -0.98 -6.64 24.65
C GLY A 70 0.41 -6.94 25.20
N ASN A 71 1.39 -6.05 25.03
CA ASN A 71 2.78 -6.24 25.45
C ASN A 71 3.43 -7.50 24.86
N ARG A 72 3.07 -7.85 23.63
CA ARG A 72 3.62 -8.99 22.92
C ARG A 72 4.74 -8.55 21.98
N GLN A 73 5.90 -8.22 22.55
CA GLN A 73 7.05 -7.72 21.80
C GLN A 73 7.55 -8.70 20.74
N ASP A 74 7.45 -9.99 20.98
CA ASP A 74 7.78 -11.04 20.02
C ASP A 74 6.97 -10.93 18.74
N LEU A 75 5.66 -10.69 18.87
CA LEU A 75 4.75 -10.52 17.74
C LEU A 75 4.90 -9.15 17.08
N VAL A 76 5.19 -8.10 17.87
CA VAL A 76 5.50 -6.76 17.35
C VAL A 76 6.70 -6.83 16.42
N ASP A 77 7.78 -7.48 16.84
CA ASP A 77 9.02 -7.60 16.05
C ASP A 77 8.76 -8.39 14.76
N LYS A 78 8.00 -9.46 14.82
CA LYS A 78 7.64 -10.28 13.67
C LYS A 78 6.83 -9.48 12.65
N GLU A 79 5.77 -8.81 13.10
CA GLU A 79 4.92 -8.00 12.23
C GLU A 79 5.69 -6.84 11.60
N SER A 80 6.56 -6.19 12.38
CA SER A 80 7.41 -5.09 11.88
C SER A 80 8.34 -5.56 10.77
N ALA A 81 8.95 -6.73 10.92
CA ALA A 81 9.84 -7.31 9.91
C ALA A 81 9.06 -7.66 8.64
N GLU A 82 7.86 -8.22 8.77
CA GLU A 82 6.99 -8.55 7.64
C GLU A 82 6.55 -7.29 6.89
N ILE A 83 6.17 -6.22 7.61
CA ILE A 83 5.82 -4.93 7.02
C ILE A 83 6.99 -4.38 6.20
N THR A 84 8.21 -4.44 6.74
CA THR A 84 9.41 -3.96 6.03
C THR A 84 9.62 -4.70 4.71
N LEU A 85 9.45 -6.02 4.71
CA LEU A 85 9.58 -6.83 3.50
C LEU A 85 8.51 -6.47 2.45
N LEU A 86 7.27 -6.27 2.88
CA LEU A 86 6.17 -5.88 2.00
C LEU A 86 6.40 -4.47 1.42
N GLN A 87 6.84 -3.53 2.23
CA GLN A 87 7.14 -2.16 1.80
C GLN A 87 8.25 -2.10 0.77
N GLY A 88 9.16 -3.08 0.76
CA GLY A 88 10.21 -3.18 -0.25
C GLY A 88 9.69 -3.32 -1.68
N TYR A 89 8.47 -3.76 -1.87
CA TYR A 89 7.81 -3.86 -3.18
C TYR A 89 7.00 -2.63 -3.54
N MET A 90 6.76 -1.74 -2.58
CA MET A 90 5.98 -0.53 -2.84
C MET A 90 6.83 0.55 -3.51
N PRO A 91 6.23 1.41 -4.35
CA PRO A 91 6.95 2.56 -4.90
C PRO A 91 7.42 3.47 -3.76
N THR A 92 8.38 4.35 -4.07
CA THR A 92 8.85 5.36 -3.14
C THR A 92 7.68 6.14 -2.56
N GLN A 93 7.58 6.18 -1.23
CA GLN A 93 6.50 6.89 -0.55
C GLN A 93 6.62 8.40 -0.72
N LEU A 94 5.48 9.06 -0.86
CA LEU A 94 5.42 10.51 -0.95
C LEU A 94 5.58 11.12 0.44
N SER A 95 6.35 12.22 0.53
CA SER A 95 6.43 13.03 1.74
C SER A 95 5.14 13.84 1.93
N ASP A 96 4.92 14.39 3.13
CA ASP A 96 3.79 15.29 3.37
C ASP A 96 3.83 16.51 2.43
N ALA A 97 5.01 17.05 2.16
CA ALA A 97 5.18 18.14 1.22
C ALA A 97 4.77 17.75 -0.20
N ASP A 98 5.13 16.55 -0.65
CA ASP A 98 4.74 16.02 -1.96
C ASP A 98 3.23 15.84 -2.07
N ILE A 99 2.60 15.33 -1.03
CA ILE A 99 1.15 15.15 -0.95
C ILE A 99 0.45 16.51 -1.01
N ASP A 100 0.91 17.48 -0.25
CA ASP A 100 0.34 18.85 -0.25
C ASP A 100 0.47 19.50 -1.63
N ALA A 101 1.59 19.32 -2.32
CA ALA A 101 1.78 19.82 -3.67
C ALA A 101 0.79 19.18 -4.66
N LEU A 102 0.57 17.87 -4.58
CA LEU A 102 -0.41 17.17 -5.40
C LEU A 102 -1.83 17.68 -5.15
N ILE A 103 -2.18 17.93 -3.90
CA ILE A 103 -3.49 18.46 -3.52
C ILE A 103 -3.67 19.86 -4.09
N ASN A 104 -2.67 20.73 -3.95
CA ASN A 104 -2.71 22.08 -4.50
C ASN A 104 -2.91 22.06 -6.02
N ASP A 105 -2.16 21.23 -6.73
CA ASP A 105 -2.26 21.10 -8.19
C ASP A 105 -3.61 20.57 -8.62
N ALA A 106 -4.16 19.58 -7.91
CA ALA A 106 -5.47 19.01 -8.22
C ALA A 106 -6.61 20.01 -7.96
N ILE A 107 -6.53 20.78 -6.89
CA ILE A 107 -7.51 21.83 -6.59
C ILE A 107 -7.46 22.92 -7.69
N ALA A 108 -6.28 23.34 -8.09
CA ALA A 108 -6.11 24.32 -9.17
C ALA A 108 -6.66 23.79 -10.50
N ALA A 109 -6.37 22.54 -10.84
CA ALA A 109 -6.80 21.92 -12.10
C ALA A 109 -8.32 21.73 -12.19
N THR A 110 -8.99 21.45 -11.07
CA THR A 110 -10.43 21.19 -11.03
C THR A 110 -11.25 22.43 -10.69
N GLY A 111 -10.62 23.49 -10.18
CA GLY A 111 -11.34 24.66 -9.68
C GLY A 111 -12.15 24.35 -8.41
N ALA A 112 -11.75 23.34 -7.65
CA ALA A 112 -12.48 22.91 -6.46
C ALA A 112 -12.55 24.02 -5.42
N ALA A 113 -13.75 24.28 -4.89
CA ALA A 113 -14.02 25.37 -3.95
C ALA A 113 -14.69 24.88 -2.66
N SER A 114 -15.22 23.67 -2.64
CA SER A 114 -15.96 23.16 -1.49
C SER A 114 -15.77 21.63 -1.37
N ILE A 115 -16.22 21.10 -0.24
CA ILE A 115 -16.17 19.66 0.04
C ILE A 115 -16.96 18.83 -0.98
N LYS A 116 -17.90 19.43 -1.68
CA LYS A 116 -18.66 18.78 -2.77
C LYS A 116 -17.77 18.37 -3.94
N ASP A 117 -16.62 19.03 -4.09
CA ASP A 117 -15.66 18.78 -5.16
C ASP A 117 -14.61 17.73 -4.77
N MET A 118 -14.69 17.18 -3.56
CA MET A 118 -13.71 16.23 -3.03
C MET A 118 -13.49 15.02 -3.94
N GLY A 119 -14.57 14.50 -4.54
CA GLY A 119 -14.48 13.36 -5.45
C GLY A 119 -13.63 13.62 -6.68
N LYS A 120 -13.70 14.83 -7.23
CA LYS A 120 -12.89 15.25 -8.39
C LYS A 120 -11.41 15.32 -8.02
N VAL A 121 -11.10 15.92 -6.87
CA VAL A 121 -9.74 16.07 -6.37
C VAL A 121 -9.15 14.69 -6.05
N MET A 122 -9.89 13.83 -5.35
CA MET A 122 -9.47 12.48 -5.04
C MET A 122 -9.20 11.65 -6.29
N GLY A 123 -10.01 11.77 -7.32
CA GLY A 123 -9.82 11.05 -8.58
C GLY A 123 -8.49 11.34 -9.24
N ILE A 124 -8.09 12.62 -9.24
CA ILE A 124 -6.80 13.05 -9.81
C ILE A 124 -5.64 12.55 -8.94
N ILE A 125 -5.74 12.73 -7.63
CA ILE A 125 -4.65 12.37 -6.71
C ILE A 125 -4.48 10.86 -6.63
N LYS A 126 -5.56 10.10 -6.64
CA LYS A 126 -5.52 8.63 -6.56
C LYS A 126 -4.64 8.04 -7.66
N SER A 127 -4.75 8.54 -8.89
CA SER A 127 -3.96 8.03 -10.00
C SER A 127 -2.44 8.28 -9.82
N LYS A 128 -2.07 9.34 -9.09
CA LYS A 128 -0.68 9.74 -8.87
C LYS A 128 -0.08 9.21 -7.56
N ALA A 129 -0.92 9.02 -6.55
CA ALA A 129 -0.48 8.70 -5.19
C ALA A 129 -0.78 7.25 -4.78
N GLN A 130 -1.51 6.48 -5.56
CA GLN A 130 -1.85 5.10 -5.22
C GLN A 130 -0.59 4.26 -5.04
N GLY A 131 -0.51 3.57 -3.89
CA GLY A 131 0.67 2.79 -3.51
C GLY A 131 1.83 3.62 -2.98
N ARG A 132 1.76 4.96 -3.04
CA ARG A 132 2.83 5.87 -2.60
C ARG A 132 2.44 6.72 -1.40
N ALA A 133 1.19 6.67 -0.98
CA ALA A 133 0.66 7.38 0.19
C ALA A 133 -0.53 6.63 0.75
N ASP A 134 -0.79 6.82 2.06
CA ASP A 134 -2.00 6.33 2.69
C ASP A 134 -3.18 7.18 2.22
N MET A 135 -4.09 6.60 1.46
CA MET A 135 -5.22 7.34 0.88
C MET A 135 -6.20 7.86 1.93
N ALA A 136 -6.24 7.27 3.12
CA ALA A 136 -7.04 7.80 4.23
C ALA A 136 -6.48 9.13 4.73
N VAL A 137 -5.16 9.23 4.85
CA VAL A 137 -4.45 10.46 5.23
C VAL A 137 -4.65 11.53 4.15
N VAL A 138 -4.50 11.15 2.87
CA VAL A 138 -4.71 12.05 1.73
C VAL A 138 -6.14 12.59 1.73
N GLY A 139 -7.14 11.73 1.94
CA GLY A 139 -8.53 12.12 2.01
C GLY A 139 -8.82 13.11 3.14
N ALA A 140 -8.23 12.89 4.32
CA ALA A 140 -8.36 13.79 5.45
C ALA A 140 -7.75 15.18 5.15
N LYS A 141 -6.59 15.23 4.50
CA LYS A 141 -5.94 16.48 4.09
C LYS A 141 -6.78 17.25 3.07
N ILE A 142 -7.35 16.57 2.09
CA ILE A 142 -8.24 17.18 1.08
C ILE A 142 -9.48 17.75 1.76
N LYS A 143 -10.10 16.99 2.64
CA LYS A 143 -11.29 17.42 3.37
C LYS A 143 -11.01 18.67 4.18
N ALA A 144 -9.87 18.71 4.88
CA ALA A 144 -9.45 19.89 5.66
C ALA A 144 -9.25 21.12 4.78
N ARG A 145 -8.69 20.94 3.58
CA ARG A 145 -8.45 22.02 2.62
C ARG A 145 -9.74 22.57 2.02
N LEU A 146 -10.72 21.71 1.73
CA LEU A 146 -11.97 22.10 1.08
C LEU A 146 -13.05 22.56 2.06
N SER A 147 -12.94 22.23 3.33
CA SER A 147 -13.89 22.65 4.36
C SER A 147 -13.47 23.95 5.08
N GLY A 148 -12.24 24.35 4.89
CA GLY A 148 -11.71 25.61 5.42
C GLY A 148 -11.71 26.70 4.38
#